data_f1340daefa85d61525d7727c95f6633f
#
_entry.id   f1340daefa85d61525d7727c95f6633f
#
_cell.length_a   1.000
_cell.length_b   1.000
_cell.length_c   1.000
_cell.angle_alpha   90.00
_cell.angle_beta   90.00
_cell.angle_gamma   90.00
#
_symmetry.space_group_name_H-M   'P 1'
#
loop_
_entity.id
_entity.type
_entity.pdbx_description
1 polymer ?
#
loop_
_entity_poly.entity_id
_entity_poly.type
_entity_poly.pdbx_seq_one_letter_code
_entity_poly.pdbx_strand_id
1 'polypeptide(L)'
;YGEYLQGKVHGEKNIIFVNVSWGLGIGIIVDGRIYTGKSGFAGEFGHVVSYDNEVLCHCGKKGCLETEASGSALIRKLMEREANGEISLLSSRIREKNALTLKDVIAATEKDDVMCIDLIEDIGNNLGKHISGLINILNPELVIIGGALSLTGDYILQPIKTAVRKYSLNLVNRDTTIVISKLGDNAGLIGSCLISRSRMFEE
;
A
#
# COMPACT_ATOMS: atom_id res chain seq x y z
N TYR A 1 -4.03 -9.45 9.80
CA TYR A 1 -4.11 -10.56 10.78
C TYR A 1 -3.16 -11.69 10.42
N GLY A 2 -2.99 -11.99 9.12
CA GLY A 2 -1.99 -12.97 8.67
C GLY A 2 -0.57 -12.61 9.11
N GLU A 3 -0.17 -11.36 8.90
CA GLU A 3 1.12 -10.84 9.37
C GLU A 3 1.26 -10.86 10.89
N TYR A 4 0.18 -10.59 11.61
CA TYR A 4 0.16 -10.63 13.08
C TYR A 4 0.46 -12.02 13.62
N LEU A 5 -0.11 -13.07 13.01
CA LEU A 5 0.06 -14.44 13.49
C LEU A 5 1.25 -15.18 12.88
N GLN A 6 1.64 -14.88 11.65
CA GLN A 6 2.62 -15.67 10.88
C GLN A 6 3.71 -14.83 10.19
N GLY A 7 3.66 -13.52 10.30
CA GLY A 7 4.50 -12.61 9.53
C GLY A 7 5.63 -11.95 10.32
N LYS A 8 5.62 -10.63 10.32
CA LYS A 8 6.68 -9.75 10.85
C LYS A 8 6.49 -9.32 12.30
N VAL A 9 5.39 -9.72 12.95
CA VAL A 9 5.07 -9.29 14.31
C VAL A 9 5.81 -10.14 15.33
N HIS A 10 6.47 -9.51 16.30
CA HIS A 10 7.27 -10.15 17.35
C HIS A 10 6.88 -9.71 18.76
N GLY A 11 5.62 -9.35 18.96
CA GLY A 11 5.08 -8.92 20.26
C GLY A 11 4.43 -7.55 20.23
N GLU A 12 4.54 -6.82 19.12
CA GLU A 12 3.87 -5.54 18.92
C GLU A 12 2.36 -5.72 18.96
N LYS A 13 1.66 -4.78 19.61
CA LYS A 13 0.21 -4.83 19.81
C LYS A 13 -0.54 -3.75 19.03
N ASN A 14 0.14 -2.70 18.61
CA ASN A 14 -0.44 -1.58 17.88
C ASN A 14 0.19 -1.53 16.48
N ILE A 15 -0.55 -2.00 15.48
CA ILE A 15 -0.01 -2.28 14.14
C ILE A 15 -0.94 -1.70 13.09
N ILE A 16 -0.34 -1.13 12.05
CA ILE A 16 -1.02 -0.78 10.80
C ILE A 16 -0.45 -1.66 9.69
N PHE A 17 -1.32 -2.43 9.05
CA PHE A 17 -0.98 -3.13 7.81
C PHE A 17 -1.51 -2.32 6.63
N VAL A 18 -0.65 -1.92 5.72
CA VAL A 18 -1.01 -1.20 4.49
C VAL A 18 -0.98 -2.17 3.33
N ASN A 19 -2.13 -2.46 2.74
CA ASN A 19 -2.25 -3.30 1.56
C ASN A 19 -2.25 -2.43 0.32
N VAL A 20 -1.14 -2.40 -0.41
CA VAL A 20 -0.99 -1.69 -1.68
C VAL A 20 -0.88 -2.69 -2.83
N SER A 21 -2.05 -2.99 -3.41
CA SER A 21 -2.21 -3.88 -4.56
C SER A 21 -2.92 -3.12 -5.70
N TRP A 22 -3.86 -3.73 -6.39
CA TRP A 22 -4.69 -3.01 -7.37
C TRP A 22 -5.39 -1.80 -6.77
N GLY A 23 -5.98 -1.95 -5.58
CA GLY A 23 -6.50 -0.88 -4.74
C GLY A 23 -5.60 -0.60 -3.54
N LEU A 24 -6.09 0.21 -2.60
CA LEU A 24 -5.42 0.61 -1.38
C LEU A 24 -6.35 0.47 -0.17
N GLY A 25 -5.90 -0.25 0.85
CA GLY A 25 -6.61 -0.36 2.12
C GLY A 25 -5.67 -0.57 3.29
N ILE A 26 -6.17 -0.47 4.51
CA ILE A 26 -5.40 -0.78 5.71
C ILE A 26 -6.12 -1.74 6.64
N GLY A 27 -5.35 -2.52 7.37
CA GLY A 27 -5.79 -3.24 8.56
C GLY A 27 -5.20 -2.58 9.80
N ILE A 28 -6.00 -2.45 10.85
CA ILE A 28 -5.59 -1.81 12.09
C ILE A 28 -5.71 -2.82 13.23
N ILE A 29 -4.64 -2.95 14.02
CA ILE A 29 -4.62 -3.73 15.25
C ILE A 29 -4.31 -2.76 16.39
N VAL A 30 -5.15 -2.78 17.42
CA VAL A 30 -5.00 -2.00 18.66
C VAL A 30 -5.04 -2.96 19.83
N ASP A 31 -4.04 -2.88 20.71
CA ASP A 31 -3.89 -3.77 21.88
C ASP A 31 -3.99 -5.27 21.53
N GLY A 32 -3.43 -5.65 20.35
CA GLY A 32 -3.42 -7.02 19.86
C GLY A 32 -4.74 -7.49 19.25
N ARG A 33 -5.73 -6.61 19.08
CA ARG A 33 -7.05 -6.93 18.51
C ARG A 33 -7.31 -6.18 17.21
N ILE A 34 -7.92 -6.86 16.26
CA ILE A 34 -8.34 -6.22 15.00
C ILE A 34 -9.39 -5.16 15.31
N TYR A 35 -9.13 -3.94 14.87
CA TYR A 35 -10.10 -2.85 14.92
C TYR A 35 -10.96 -2.85 13.66
N THR A 36 -12.24 -3.19 13.79
CA THR A 36 -13.18 -3.29 12.67
C THR A 36 -14.11 -2.08 12.56
N GLY A 37 -14.11 -1.22 13.56
CA GLY A 37 -15.11 -0.14 13.67
C GLY A 37 -16.51 -0.69 13.98
N LYS A 38 -17.51 0.20 13.96
CA LYS A 38 -18.90 -0.17 14.30
C LYS A 38 -19.51 -1.21 13.34
N SER A 39 -19.23 -1.08 12.04
CA SER A 39 -19.93 -1.84 10.98
C SER A 39 -18.98 -2.69 10.14
N GLY A 40 -17.73 -2.86 10.57
CA GLY A 40 -16.72 -3.64 9.84
C GLY A 40 -15.96 -2.87 8.75
N PHE A 41 -16.16 -1.57 8.60
CA PHE A 41 -15.56 -0.74 7.56
C PHE A 41 -14.38 0.11 8.03
N ALA A 42 -13.74 -0.25 9.15
CA ALA A 42 -12.49 0.43 9.52
C ALA A 42 -11.40 0.10 8.49
N GLY A 43 -10.59 1.11 8.14
CA GLY A 43 -9.46 0.90 7.23
C GLY A 43 -9.70 1.28 5.77
N GLU A 44 -10.80 1.95 5.45
CA GLU A 44 -11.11 2.50 4.11
C GLU A 44 -10.19 3.68 3.73
N PHE A 45 -8.90 3.53 4.01
CA PHE A 45 -7.86 4.54 3.88
C PHE A 45 -7.68 5.03 2.43
N GLY A 46 -7.84 4.15 1.46
CA GLY A 46 -7.78 4.50 0.05
C GLY A 46 -8.84 5.51 -0.39
N HIS A 47 -9.96 5.62 0.35
CA HIS A 47 -11.07 6.51 0.03
C HIS A 47 -11.07 7.85 0.81
N VAL A 48 -9.99 8.11 1.55
CA VAL A 48 -9.76 9.46 2.12
C VAL A 48 -9.51 10.44 0.96
N VAL A 49 -10.29 11.51 0.89
CA VAL A 49 -10.10 12.58 -0.09
C VAL A 49 -8.82 13.33 0.25
N SER A 50 -7.83 13.22 -0.61
CA SER A 50 -6.45 13.66 -0.38
C SER A 50 -5.95 14.61 -1.46
N TYR A 51 -6.63 14.64 -2.60
CA TYR A 51 -6.22 15.40 -3.79
C TYR A 51 -7.40 16.21 -4.33
N ASP A 52 -7.09 17.41 -4.82
CA ASP A 52 -8.00 18.23 -5.60
C ASP A 52 -7.76 17.95 -7.10
N ASN A 53 -8.25 16.80 -7.56
CA ASN A 53 -8.15 16.36 -8.94
C ASN A 53 -9.47 15.76 -9.44
N GLU A 54 -9.59 15.65 -10.77
CA GLU A 54 -10.80 15.14 -11.44
C GLU A 54 -10.81 13.61 -11.62
N VAL A 55 -9.84 12.88 -11.05
CA VAL A 55 -9.74 11.42 -11.20
C VAL A 55 -10.84 10.74 -10.40
N LEU A 56 -11.70 10.02 -11.11
CA LEU A 56 -12.83 9.31 -10.52
C LEU A 56 -12.36 8.01 -9.86
N CYS A 57 -12.67 7.86 -8.57
CA CYS A 57 -12.45 6.62 -7.83
C CYS A 57 -13.63 5.63 -8.04
N HIS A 58 -13.37 4.33 -7.87
CA HIS A 58 -14.42 3.30 -7.91
C HIS A 58 -15.55 3.53 -6.90
N CYS A 59 -15.29 4.22 -5.80
CA CYS A 59 -16.33 4.59 -4.83
C CYS A 59 -17.28 5.71 -5.31
N GLY A 60 -17.10 6.22 -6.52
CA GLY A 60 -17.90 7.28 -7.13
C GLY A 60 -17.48 8.72 -6.75
N LYS A 61 -16.44 8.89 -5.92
CA LYS A 61 -15.90 10.19 -5.52
C LYS A 61 -14.63 10.52 -6.30
N LYS A 62 -14.23 11.80 -6.30
CA LYS A 62 -12.96 12.28 -6.86
C LYS A 62 -11.95 12.57 -5.76
N GLY A 63 -10.67 12.54 -6.10
CA GLY A 63 -9.58 12.93 -5.19
C GLY A 63 -9.26 11.93 -4.08
N CYS A 64 -9.74 10.69 -4.16
CA CYS A 64 -9.38 9.64 -3.20
C CYS A 64 -7.88 9.33 -3.26
N LEU A 65 -7.28 8.99 -2.12
CA LEU A 65 -5.86 8.59 -2.03
C LEU A 65 -5.55 7.42 -2.99
N GLU A 66 -6.45 6.47 -3.13
CA GLU A 66 -6.30 5.31 -4.01
C GLU A 66 -6.05 5.69 -5.46
N THR A 67 -6.62 6.80 -5.95
CA THR A 67 -6.44 7.24 -7.33
C THR A 67 -5.03 7.73 -7.63
N GLU A 68 -4.19 7.96 -6.61
CA GLU A 68 -2.83 8.46 -6.76
C GLU A 68 -1.77 7.54 -6.12
N ALA A 69 -2.19 6.59 -5.26
CA ALA A 69 -1.28 5.79 -4.45
C ALA A 69 -1.66 4.29 -4.42
N SER A 70 -2.02 3.72 -5.57
CA SER A 70 -2.38 2.31 -5.73
C SER A 70 -1.78 1.71 -6.99
N GLY A 71 -1.95 0.40 -7.17
CA GLY A 71 -1.54 -0.28 -8.39
C GLY A 71 -2.35 0.15 -9.62
N SER A 72 -3.64 0.44 -9.47
CA SER A 72 -4.45 0.99 -10.56
C SER A 72 -3.98 2.39 -10.96
N ALA A 73 -3.59 3.22 -9.99
CA ALA A 73 -2.97 4.51 -10.25
C ALA A 73 -1.63 4.38 -10.98
N LEU A 74 -0.81 3.40 -10.59
CA LEU A 74 0.46 3.10 -11.24
C LEU A 74 0.27 2.77 -12.73
N ILE A 75 -0.63 1.84 -13.05
CA ILE A 75 -0.91 1.45 -14.44
C ILE A 75 -1.44 2.64 -15.24
N ARG A 76 -2.37 3.44 -14.68
CA ARG A 76 -2.88 4.64 -15.34
C ARG A 76 -1.76 5.62 -15.67
N LYS A 77 -0.92 5.96 -14.68
CA LYS A 77 0.21 6.89 -14.86
C LYS A 77 1.24 6.37 -15.86
N LEU A 78 1.50 5.07 -15.88
CA LEU A 78 2.40 4.44 -16.85
C LEU A 78 1.87 4.63 -18.29
N MET A 79 0.57 4.41 -18.49
CA MET A 79 -0.06 4.61 -19.80
C MET A 79 -0.07 6.09 -20.22
N GLU A 80 -0.29 7.01 -19.27
CA GLU A 80 -0.25 8.46 -19.51
C GLU A 80 1.15 8.94 -19.94
N ARG A 81 2.21 8.46 -19.25
CA ARG A 81 3.60 8.80 -19.58
C ARG A 81 4.00 8.26 -20.95
N GLU A 82 3.62 7.01 -21.26
CA GLU A 82 3.87 6.42 -22.58
C GLU A 82 3.16 7.19 -23.70
N ALA A 83 1.91 7.58 -23.49
CA ALA A 83 1.16 8.41 -24.44
C ALA A 83 1.80 9.79 -24.68
N ASN A 84 2.53 10.31 -23.68
CA ASN A 84 3.33 11.54 -23.78
C ASN A 84 4.72 11.34 -24.40
N GLY A 85 5.04 10.11 -24.85
CA GLY A 85 6.27 9.81 -25.58
C GLY A 85 7.43 9.31 -24.72
N GLU A 86 7.22 9.07 -23.41
CA GLU A 86 8.24 8.43 -22.58
C GLU A 86 8.35 6.93 -22.96
N ILE A 87 9.53 6.36 -22.74
CA ILE A 87 9.83 4.98 -23.15
C ILE A 87 10.05 4.10 -21.93
N SER A 88 9.40 2.95 -21.91
CA SER A 88 9.54 1.87 -20.92
C SER A 88 9.80 0.54 -21.63
N LEU A 89 10.32 -0.44 -20.93
CA LEU A 89 10.37 -1.85 -21.40
C LEU A 89 8.96 -2.39 -21.69
N LEU A 90 7.92 -1.76 -21.19
CA LEU A 90 6.52 -2.14 -21.37
C LEU A 90 5.85 -1.42 -22.55
N SER A 91 6.53 -0.45 -23.22
CA SER A 91 5.95 0.36 -24.31
C SER A 91 5.38 -0.48 -25.45
N SER A 92 6.04 -1.56 -25.88
CA SER A 92 5.52 -2.44 -26.92
C SER A 92 4.18 -3.07 -26.54
N ARG A 93 4.08 -3.59 -25.30
CA ARG A 93 2.82 -4.17 -24.78
C ARG A 93 1.70 -3.15 -24.70
N ILE A 94 2.02 -1.91 -24.29
CA ILE A 94 1.04 -0.80 -24.21
C ILE A 94 0.49 -0.49 -25.61
N ARG A 95 1.37 -0.35 -26.60
CA ARG A 95 0.98 -0.04 -28.00
C ARG A 95 0.17 -1.15 -28.65
N GLU A 96 0.48 -2.40 -28.35
CA GLU A 96 -0.28 -3.57 -28.79
C GLU A 96 -1.62 -3.74 -28.06
N LYS A 97 -1.96 -2.82 -27.13
CA LYS A 97 -3.16 -2.86 -26.29
C LYS A 97 -3.30 -4.15 -25.48
N ASN A 98 -2.19 -4.81 -25.18
CA ASN A 98 -2.17 -5.95 -24.29
C ASN A 98 -2.41 -5.48 -22.85
N ALA A 99 -3.24 -6.23 -22.11
CA ALA A 99 -3.51 -5.90 -20.72
C ALA A 99 -2.22 -5.92 -19.89
N LEU A 100 -1.94 -4.81 -19.19
CA LEU A 100 -0.84 -4.72 -18.24
C LEU A 100 -1.30 -5.17 -16.86
N THR A 101 -0.43 -5.90 -16.20
CA THR A 101 -0.61 -6.33 -14.81
C THR A 101 0.45 -5.73 -13.91
N LEU A 102 0.20 -5.71 -12.61
CA LEU A 102 1.21 -5.28 -11.64
C LEU A 102 2.47 -6.17 -11.70
N LYS A 103 2.32 -7.45 -12.02
CA LYS A 103 3.47 -8.36 -12.20
C LYS A 103 4.39 -7.91 -13.32
N ASP A 104 3.84 -7.36 -14.41
CA ASP A 104 4.64 -6.84 -15.52
C ASP A 104 5.47 -5.63 -15.08
N VAL A 105 4.85 -4.72 -14.30
CA VAL A 105 5.54 -3.54 -13.77
C VAL A 105 6.63 -3.94 -12.78
N ILE A 106 6.34 -4.86 -11.86
CA ILE A 106 7.33 -5.39 -10.90
C ILE A 106 8.53 -6.00 -11.65
N ALA A 107 8.26 -6.84 -12.65
CA ALA A 107 9.30 -7.45 -13.46
C ALA A 107 10.11 -6.45 -14.31
N ALA A 108 9.51 -5.35 -14.75
CA ALA A 108 10.21 -4.26 -15.42
C ALA A 108 11.09 -3.47 -14.44
N THR A 109 10.59 -3.21 -13.23
CA THR A 109 11.36 -2.56 -12.15
C THR A 109 12.60 -3.36 -11.77
N GLU A 110 12.49 -4.70 -11.65
CA GLU A 110 13.61 -5.61 -11.41
C GLU A 110 14.65 -5.61 -12.53
N LYS A 111 14.29 -5.10 -13.72
CA LYS A 111 15.17 -4.92 -14.88
C LYS A 111 15.64 -3.47 -15.06
N ASP A 112 15.55 -2.68 -14.00
CA ASP A 112 15.98 -1.28 -13.95
C ASP A 112 15.24 -0.37 -14.96
N ASP A 113 13.95 -0.65 -15.22
CA ASP A 113 13.10 0.24 -16.02
C ASP A 113 12.87 1.55 -15.26
N VAL A 114 13.47 2.63 -15.76
CA VAL A 114 13.48 3.94 -15.08
C VAL A 114 12.08 4.48 -14.89
N MET A 115 11.20 4.36 -15.90
CA MET A 115 9.81 4.86 -15.79
C MET A 115 9.04 4.11 -14.69
N CYS A 116 9.21 2.78 -14.60
CA CYS A 116 8.57 1.97 -13.56
C CYS A 116 9.12 2.30 -12.17
N ILE A 117 10.44 2.49 -12.03
CA ILE A 117 11.09 2.88 -10.78
C ILE A 117 10.55 4.24 -10.32
N ASP A 118 10.56 5.26 -11.18
CA ASP A 118 10.06 6.61 -10.86
C ASP A 118 8.60 6.58 -10.39
N LEU A 119 7.75 5.82 -11.08
CA LEU A 119 6.34 5.71 -10.73
C LEU A 119 6.13 5.00 -9.38
N ILE A 120 6.92 3.98 -9.06
CA ILE A 120 6.88 3.31 -7.76
C ILE A 120 7.36 4.25 -6.66
N GLU A 121 8.39 5.05 -6.92
CA GLU A 121 8.87 6.06 -5.99
C GLU A 121 7.80 7.12 -5.71
N ASP A 122 7.11 7.61 -6.75
CA ASP A 122 5.99 8.54 -6.61
C ASP A 122 4.85 7.96 -5.75
N ILE A 123 4.47 6.71 -6.00
CA ILE A 123 3.49 5.98 -5.18
C ILE A 123 3.96 5.90 -3.74
N GLY A 124 5.21 5.52 -3.50
CA GLY A 124 5.81 5.42 -2.18
C GLY A 124 5.81 6.76 -1.42
N ASN A 125 6.17 7.84 -2.09
CA ASN A 125 6.14 9.20 -1.52
C ASN A 125 4.72 9.62 -1.13
N ASN A 126 3.73 9.38 -2.00
CA ASN A 126 2.33 9.66 -1.72
C ASN A 126 1.82 8.83 -0.53
N LEU A 127 2.09 7.53 -0.51
CA LEU A 127 1.74 6.66 0.62
C LEU A 127 2.37 7.15 1.92
N GLY A 128 3.67 7.42 1.92
CA GLY A 128 4.40 7.83 3.11
C GLY A 128 3.89 9.13 3.71
N LYS A 129 3.50 10.11 2.87
CA LYS A 129 2.86 11.35 3.31
C LYS A 129 1.57 11.07 4.08
N HIS A 130 0.73 10.15 3.60
CA HIS A 130 -0.55 9.85 4.24
C HIS A 130 -0.40 8.87 5.42
N ILE A 131 0.53 7.92 5.35
CA ILE A 131 0.91 7.05 6.47
C ILE A 131 1.43 7.88 7.65
N SER A 132 2.15 8.98 7.40
CA SER A 132 2.60 9.88 8.47
C SER A 132 1.44 10.44 9.30
N GLY A 133 0.31 10.73 8.66
CA GLY A 133 -0.93 11.13 9.35
C GLY A 133 -1.46 10.02 10.28
N LEU A 134 -1.47 8.77 9.80
CA LEU A 134 -1.88 7.63 10.63
C LEU A 134 -0.92 7.42 11.80
N ILE A 135 0.38 7.57 11.59
CA ILE A 135 1.40 7.48 12.65
C ILE A 135 1.16 8.56 13.71
N ASN A 136 0.90 9.81 13.29
CA ASN A 136 0.61 10.89 14.23
C ASN A 136 -0.69 10.71 15.02
N ILE A 137 -1.69 10.00 14.48
CA ILE A 137 -3.00 9.81 15.11
C ILE A 137 -3.02 8.57 16.00
N LEU A 138 -2.43 7.46 15.52
CA LEU A 138 -2.56 6.14 16.14
C LEU A 138 -1.32 5.71 16.93
N ASN A 139 -0.17 6.37 16.68
CA ASN A 139 1.13 6.01 17.31
C ASN A 139 1.40 4.50 17.30
N PRO A 140 1.43 3.84 16.13
CA PRO A 140 1.64 2.40 16.05
C PRO A 140 3.09 2.03 16.35
N GLU A 141 3.32 0.86 16.92
CA GLU A 141 4.66 0.27 17.07
C GLU A 141 5.22 -0.19 15.72
N LEU A 142 4.32 -0.69 14.85
CA LEU A 142 4.71 -1.30 13.58
C LEU A 142 3.77 -0.89 12.43
N VAL A 143 4.35 -0.49 11.32
CA VAL A 143 3.67 -0.32 10.03
C VAL A 143 4.21 -1.35 9.05
N ILE A 144 3.35 -2.21 8.51
CA ILE A 144 3.73 -3.26 7.56
C ILE A 144 3.20 -2.89 6.19
N ILE A 145 4.09 -2.78 5.21
CA ILE A 145 3.73 -2.53 3.81
C ILE A 145 3.60 -3.87 3.09
N GLY A 146 2.39 -4.21 2.70
CA GLY A 146 2.04 -5.45 2.00
C GLY A 146 1.29 -5.22 0.71
N GLY A 147 0.80 -6.31 0.10
CA GLY A 147 0.18 -6.30 -1.20
C GLY A 147 1.19 -6.40 -2.34
N ALA A 148 0.71 -6.43 -3.58
CA ALA A 148 1.54 -6.70 -4.76
C ALA A 148 2.72 -5.73 -4.92
N LEU A 149 2.51 -4.42 -4.68
CA LEU A 149 3.58 -3.44 -4.83
C LEU A 149 4.67 -3.55 -3.76
N SER A 150 4.41 -4.21 -2.63
CA SER A 150 5.46 -4.48 -1.64
C SER A 150 6.57 -5.39 -2.16
N LEU A 151 6.31 -6.15 -3.23
CA LEU A 151 7.30 -7.02 -3.89
C LEU A 151 8.42 -6.23 -4.57
N THR A 152 8.22 -4.92 -4.83
CA THR A 152 9.30 -4.05 -5.34
C THR A 152 10.34 -3.69 -4.26
N GLY A 153 10.16 -4.17 -3.02
CA GLY A 153 11.15 -4.05 -1.95
C GLY A 153 11.51 -2.61 -1.61
N ASP A 154 12.80 -2.31 -1.72
CA ASP A 154 13.32 -0.99 -1.36
C ASP A 154 12.84 0.15 -2.29
N TYR A 155 12.47 -0.15 -3.53
CA TYR A 155 11.95 0.87 -4.45
C TYR A 155 10.70 1.56 -3.92
N ILE A 156 9.81 0.84 -3.22
CA ILE A 156 8.64 1.44 -2.57
C ILE A 156 8.91 1.80 -1.10
N LEU A 157 9.72 1.01 -0.38
CA LEU A 157 9.91 1.17 1.06
C LEU A 157 10.70 2.44 1.42
N GLN A 158 11.77 2.75 0.68
CA GLN A 158 12.61 3.91 1.00
C GLN A 158 11.89 5.25 0.78
N PRO A 159 11.15 5.47 -0.31
CA PRO A 159 10.30 6.66 -0.47
C PRO A 159 9.26 6.81 0.64
N ILE A 160 8.59 5.70 1.04
CA ILE A 160 7.65 5.72 2.17
C ILE A 160 8.36 6.20 3.45
N LYS A 161 9.49 5.59 3.81
CA LYS A 161 10.27 5.97 5.01
C LYS A 161 10.72 7.42 4.97
N THR A 162 11.18 7.88 3.82
CA THR A 162 11.63 9.27 3.62
C THR A 162 10.48 10.24 3.82
N ALA A 163 9.33 9.98 3.22
CA ALA A 163 8.14 10.81 3.35
C ALA A 163 7.60 10.79 4.80
N VAL A 164 7.55 9.62 5.45
CA VAL A 164 7.14 9.51 6.84
C VAL A 164 8.03 10.37 7.74
N ARG A 165 9.36 10.30 7.59
CA ARG A 165 10.30 11.16 8.36
C ARG A 165 10.07 12.63 8.14
N LYS A 166 9.67 13.02 6.93
CA LYS A 166 9.43 14.42 6.56
C LYS A 166 8.12 14.97 7.14
N TYR A 167 7.08 14.14 7.24
CA TYR A 167 5.72 14.60 7.53
C TYR A 167 5.16 14.17 8.89
N SER A 168 5.77 13.20 9.58
CA SER A 168 5.38 12.84 10.95
C SER A 168 6.15 13.63 12.00
N LEU A 169 5.59 13.71 13.21
CA LEU A 169 6.29 14.26 14.35
C LEU A 169 7.48 13.38 14.74
N ASN A 170 8.66 13.98 14.89
CA ASN A 170 9.89 13.25 15.19
C ASN A 170 9.78 12.36 16.44
N LEU A 171 9.02 12.80 17.45
CA LEU A 171 8.83 12.06 18.68
C LEU A 171 8.08 10.74 18.40
N VAL A 172 6.98 10.81 17.67
CA VAL A 172 6.13 9.65 17.34
C VAL A 172 6.82 8.71 16.36
N ASN A 173 7.51 9.27 15.36
CA ASN A 173 8.21 8.47 14.35
C ASN A 173 9.36 7.61 14.91
N ARG A 174 9.97 8.01 16.04
CA ARG A 174 11.03 7.21 16.69
C ARG A 174 10.52 5.89 17.26
N ASP A 175 9.25 5.85 17.62
CA ASP A 175 8.62 4.68 18.23
C ASP A 175 7.99 3.74 17.21
N THR A 176 7.93 4.16 15.92
CA THR A 176 7.30 3.39 14.84
C THR A 176 8.36 2.75 13.94
N THR A 177 8.27 1.45 13.75
CA THR A 177 9.07 0.72 12.75
C THR A 177 8.26 0.51 11.48
N ILE A 178 8.87 0.69 10.29
CA ILE A 178 8.22 0.45 8.99
C ILE A 178 8.96 -0.66 8.26
N VAL A 179 8.24 -1.72 7.88
CA VAL A 179 8.79 -2.92 7.25
C VAL A 179 7.97 -3.39 6.06
N ILE A 180 8.60 -4.16 5.17
CA ILE A 180 7.90 -4.92 4.14
C ILE A 180 7.28 -6.18 4.75
N SER A 181 6.07 -6.52 4.30
CA SER A 181 5.36 -7.76 4.61
C SER A 181 6.22 -9.00 4.33
N LYS A 182 6.17 -9.97 5.24
CA LYS A 182 6.77 -11.28 5.02
C LYS A 182 5.89 -12.15 4.10
N LEU A 183 4.57 -11.97 4.19
CA LEU A 183 3.59 -12.75 3.43
C LEU A 183 3.30 -12.14 2.05
N GLY A 184 3.74 -10.91 1.79
CA GLY A 184 3.60 -10.21 0.51
C GLY A 184 2.14 -10.15 0.04
N ASP A 185 1.91 -10.56 -1.20
CA ASP A 185 0.57 -10.56 -1.82
C ASP A 185 -0.37 -11.61 -1.21
N ASN A 186 0.15 -12.63 -0.51
CA ASN A 186 -0.63 -13.67 0.15
C ASN A 186 -1.18 -13.27 1.53
N ALA A 187 -0.79 -12.11 2.07
CA ALA A 187 -1.18 -11.67 3.41
C ALA A 187 -2.72 -11.63 3.60
N GLY A 188 -3.44 -11.16 2.60
CA GLY A 188 -4.90 -11.10 2.61
C GLY A 188 -5.56 -12.48 2.64
N LEU A 189 -5.09 -13.40 1.80
CA LEU A 189 -5.60 -14.78 1.72
C LEU A 189 -5.36 -15.51 3.04
N ILE A 190 -4.13 -15.48 3.55
CA ILE A 190 -3.75 -16.12 4.81
C ILE A 190 -4.55 -15.51 5.98
N GLY A 191 -4.65 -14.18 6.01
CA GLY A 191 -5.40 -13.46 7.06
C GLY A 191 -6.87 -13.83 7.08
N SER A 192 -7.54 -13.92 5.93
CA SER A 192 -8.96 -14.31 5.86
C SER A 192 -9.19 -15.77 6.28
N CYS A 193 -8.31 -16.68 5.90
CA CYS A 193 -8.36 -18.07 6.37
C CYS A 193 -8.21 -18.17 7.90
N LEU A 194 -7.28 -17.41 8.47
CA LEU A 194 -7.05 -17.41 9.92
C LEU A 194 -8.21 -16.78 10.70
N ILE A 195 -8.81 -15.69 10.20
CA ILE A 195 -10.01 -15.09 10.81
C ILE A 195 -11.19 -16.05 10.74
N SER A 196 -11.41 -16.70 9.60
CA SER A 196 -12.48 -17.67 9.44
C SER A 196 -12.32 -18.85 10.41
N ARG A 197 -11.08 -19.33 10.54
CA ARG A 197 -10.77 -20.40 11.49
C ARG A 197 -11.02 -19.96 12.94
N SER A 198 -10.57 -18.78 13.36
CA SER A 198 -10.78 -18.32 14.74
C SER A 198 -12.27 -18.23 15.08
N ARG A 199 -13.09 -17.69 14.17
CA ARG A 199 -14.56 -17.62 14.35
C ARG A 199 -15.27 -18.97 14.41
N MET A 200 -14.69 -20.03 13.84
CA MET A 200 -15.26 -21.36 13.88
C MET A 200 -14.95 -22.12 15.17
N PHE A 201 -13.91 -21.72 15.88
CA PHE A 201 -13.40 -22.42 17.07
C PHE A 201 -13.39 -21.54 18.35
N GLU A 202 -13.80 -20.28 18.26
CA GLU A 202 -14.13 -19.46 19.43
C GLU A 202 -15.60 -19.79 19.81
N GLU A 203 -15.76 -20.68 20.79
CA GLU A 203 -16.98 -20.81 21.60
C GLU A 203 -17.05 -19.72 22.67
#